data_6bbee08e7d13a8cc4899ebc949d53672
#
_entry.id   6bbee08e7d13a8cc4899ebc949d53672
#
_cell.length_a   1.000
_cell.length_b   1.000
_cell.length_c   1.000
_cell.angle_alpha   90.00
_cell.angle_beta   90.00
_cell.angle_gamma   90.00
#
_symmetry.space_group_name_H-M   'P 1'
#
loop_
_entity.id
_entity.type
_entity.pdbx_description
1 polymer ?
#
loop_
_entity_poly.entity_id
_entity_poly.type
_entity_poly.pdbx_seq_one_letter_code
_entity_poly.pdbx_strand_id
1 'polypeptide(L)'
;MIGAGISGLTAAWQLRKAGVRVTVLERSDRIGGRFHSIELNGCRVEAGANFLSAAYRVVPFLAGELAVPLQAVSAKSAIAYGGEIYGFRTDRPTSAVRSGLLPIGTSLGQLPGLLRFTARSRGRGTLDPLDWLDLDRMTAEDWTRGIGLAQLAERSIYPAFHGFYFQDARTVSAAAIGAMAAHGFSSRTLTIPGGLSRLTDALASRLDVRTGTTVAFVEEDAFGVAAHTDSGVFRAEAAIVAVPAPDLPAVMDLTAQEEAVSAVAYSTGLLVCLGMARRLHEDELAGAYGVLMHPDDGPLAALCVASRAGHARGRGDVVTCMFAGKDARALSGGADSEIVDAARRALLVWEPRLSGAFAPAPEASAVVRIPHAMPTTPPGRLAAIDAYRERAQTRRIVLAGDCLAWPWSDSAAAAGRWAAGRVQAVIDRP
;
A
#
# COMPACT_ATOMS: atom_id res chain seq x y z
N MET A 1 14.44 2.91 17.48
CA MET A 1 13.57 2.78 16.29
C MET A 1 12.56 3.92 16.30
N ILE A 2 12.43 4.67 15.22
CA ILE A 2 11.51 5.81 15.10
C ILE A 2 10.45 5.47 14.07
N GLY A 3 9.17 5.43 14.52
CA GLY A 3 8.00 5.02 13.75
C GLY A 3 7.61 3.55 13.96
N ALA A 4 6.36 3.32 14.40
CA ALA A 4 5.76 2.00 14.65
C ALA A 4 4.85 1.53 13.50
N GLY A 5 5.15 1.89 12.25
CA GLY A 5 4.55 1.29 11.07
C GLY A 5 5.09 -0.11 10.79
N ILE A 6 4.54 -0.79 9.76
CA ILE A 6 4.95 -2.18 9.42
C ILE A 6 6.46 -2.31 9.17
N SER A 7 7.11 -1.32 8.56
CA SER A 7 8.55 -1.32 8.31
C SER A 7 9.34 -1.24 9.62
N GLY A 8 9.03 -0.26 10.48
CA GLY A 8 9.70 -0.06 11.76
C GLY A 8 9.52 -1.24 12.72
N LEU A 9 8.28 -1.75 12.84
CA LEU A 9 7.99 -2.93 13.67
C LEU A 9 8.70 -4.19 13.14
N THR A 10 8.78 -4.35 11.82
CA THR A 10 9.54 -5.46 11.22
C THR A 10 11.03 -5.35 11.52
N ALA A 11 11.60 -4.15 11.40
CA ALA A 11 13.02 -3.92 11.73
C ALA A 11 13.30 -4.20 13.21
N ALA A 12 12.47 -3.67 14.11
CA ALA A 12 12.58 -3.90 15.55
C ALA A 12 12.48 -5.38 15.92
N TRP A 13 11.56 -6.11 15.28
CA TRP A 13 11.40 -7.56 15.48
C TRP A 13 12.64 -8.35 15.03
N GLN A 14 13.24 -8.00 13.87
CA GLN A 14 14.46 -8.66 13.40
C GLN A 14 15.64 -8.42 14.35
N LEU A 15 15.86 -7.18 14.79
CA LEU A 15 16.91 -6.82 15.75
C LEU A 15 16.72 -7.53 17.08
N ARG A 16 15.49 -7.56 17.60
CA ARG A 16 15.19 -8.32 18.84
C ARG A 16 15.51 -9.80 18.70
N LYS A 17 15.17 -10.44 17.58
CA LYS A 17 15.52 -11.85 17.32
C LYS A 17 17.03 -12.07 17.29
N ALA A 18 17.81 -11.06 16.88
CA ALA A 18 19.26 -11.08 16.93
C ALA A 18 19.84 -10.74 18.34
N GLY A 19 19.00 -10.60 19.36
CA GLY A 19 19.45 -10.32 20.73
C GLY A 19 19.67 -8.83 21.04
N VAL A 20 19.38 -7.92 20.11
CA VAL A 20 19.52 -6.48 20.30
C VAL A 20 18.36 -5.93 21.11
N ARG A 21 18.64 -5.09 22.11
CA ARG A 21 17.59 -4.31 22.78
C ARG A 21 17.12 -3.19 21.88
N VAL A 22 15.79 -3.12 21.68
CA VAL A 22 15.17 -2.13 20.80
C VAL A 22 14.03 -1.44 21.54
N THR A 23 14.03 -0.11 21.54
CA THR A 23 12.90 0.72 21.91
C THR A 23 12.32 1.35 20.66
N VAL A 24 11.01 1.26 20.46
CA VAL A 24 10.28 1.86 19.33
C VAL A 24 9.57 3.10 19.84
N LEU A 25 9.81 4.25 19.19
CA LEU A 25 9.17 5.53 19.48
C LEU A 25 8.14 5.84 18.40
N GLU A 26 6.90 6.08 18.79
CA GLU A 26 5.78 6.39 17.89
C GLU A 26 5.07 7.65 18.36
N ARG A 27 4.89 8.62 17.45
CA ARG A 27 4.25 9.90 17.78
C ARG A 27 2.75 9.78 18.07
N SER A 28 2.09 8.84 17.40
CA SER A 28 0.65 8.63 17.57
C SER A 28 0.35 7.88 18.88
N ASP A 29 -0.88 7.97 19.33
CA ASP A 29 -1.43 7.13 20.41
C ASP A 29 -1.65 5.67 19.99
N ARG A 30 -1.54 5.37 18.70
CA ARG A 30 -1.69 4.04 18.10
C ARG A 30 -0.47 3.61 17.28
N ILE A 31 -0.30 2.32 17.17
CA ILE A 31 0.71 1.67 16.34
C ILE A 31 0.15 1.30 14.96
N GLY A 32 1.01 0.78 14.09
CA GLY A 32 0.65 0.17 12.80
C GLY A 32 0.72 1.12 11.61
N GLY A 33 0.73 2.45 11.84
CA GLY A 33 0.76 3.42 10.75
C GLY A 33 -0.42 3.21 9.79
N ARG A 34 -0.14 2.84 8.54
CA ARG A 34 -1.16 2.54 7.50
C ARG A 34 -1.78 1.14 7.60
N PHE A 35 -1.33 0.25 8.47
CA PHE A 35 -2.08 -0.92 8.91
C PHE A 35 -3.05 -0.49 10.01
N HIS A 36 -4.22 -0.04 9.61
CA HIS A 36 -5.21 0.53 10.50
C HIS A 36 -6.59 -0.03 10.16
N SER A 37 -7.22 -0.67 11.11
CA SER A 37 -8.56 -1.22 10.98
C SER A 37 -9.46 -0.58 12.04
N ILE A 38 -10.68 -0.22 11.65
CA ILE A 38 -11.70 0.41 12.51
C ILE A 38 -12.95 -0.45 12.58
N GLU A 39 -13.78 -0.24 13.59
CA GLU A 39 -15.13 -0.81 13.67
C GLU A 39 -16.13 0.22 13.16
N LEU A 40 -16.98 -0.16 12.23
CA LEU A 40 -18.06 0.64 11.70
C LEU A 40 -19.23 -0.25 11.31
N ASN A 41 -20.44 0.09 11.74
CA ASN A 41 -21.68 -0.60 11.38
C ASN A 41 -21.61 -2.13 11.58
N GLY A 42 -20.98 -2.60 12.66
CA GLY A 42 -20.79 -4.03 12.92
C GLY A 42 -19.82 -4.75 11.96
N CYS A 43 -19.05 -4.00 11.19
CA CYS A 43 -17.99 -4.53 10.33
C CYS A 43 -16.62 -4.07 10.82
N ARG A 44 -15.63 -4.93 10.65
CA ARG A 44 -14.22 -4.52 10.70
C ARG A 44 -13.83 -3.96 9.34
N VAL A 45 -13.37 -2.73 9.29
CA VAL A 45 -13.07 -2.01 8.04
C VAL A 45 -11.61 -1.59 8.03
N GLU A 46 -10.96 -1.77 6.90
CA GLU A 46 -9.59 -1.30 6.73
C GLU A 46 -9.58 0.20 6.42
N ALA A 47 -8.94 0.97 7.29
CA ALA A 47 -8.79 2.41 7.20
C ALA A 47 -7.40 2.84 6.69
N GLY A 48 -6.73 1.95 5.97
CA GLY A 48 -5.40 2.14 5.40
C GLY A 48 -5.14 1.10 4.32
N ALA A 49 -4.18 0.19 4.54
CA ALA A 49 -3.98 -0.96 3.66
C ALA A 49 -5.22 -1.88 3.72
N ASN A 50 -5.75 -2.26 2.54
CA ASN A 50 -7.02 -2.96 2.47
C ASN A 50 -6.91 -4.47 2.30
N PHE A 51 -5.76 -4.95 1.82
CA PHE A 51 -5.55 -6.38 1.57
C PHE A 51 -4.06 -6.72 1.56
N LEU A 52 -3.78 -8.00 1.56
CA LEU A 52 -2.48 -8.61 1.30
C LEU A 52 -2.55 -9.44 0.02
N SER A 53 -1.41 -9.69 -0.60
CA SER A 53 -1.29 -10.61 -1.74
C SER A 53 -0.69 -11.94 -1.29
N ALA A 54 -1.18 -13.05 -1.83
CA ALA A 54 -0.55 -14.36 -1.64
C ALA A 54 0.84 -14.45 -2.31
N ALA A 55 1.19 -13.51 -3.19
CA ALA A 55 2.53 -13.37 -3.76
C ALA A 55 3.51 -12.68 -2.80
N TYR A 56 3.04 -12.06 -1.72
CA TYR A 56 3.88 -11.47 -0.69
C TYR A 56 4.71 -12.53 0.01
N ARG A 57 5.87 -12.17 0.54
CA ARG A 57 6.81 -13.09 1.18
C ARG A 57 7.12 -12.70 2.62
N VAL A 58 7.35 -11.41 2.89
CA VAL A 58 7.76 -10.94 4.21
C VAL A 58 6.57 -10.86 5.16
N VAL A 59 5.47 -10.25 4.73
CA VAL A 59 4.26 -10.10 5.56
C VAL A 59 3.63 -11.45 5.90
N PRO A 60 3.43 -12.40 4.95
CA PRO A 60 2.95 -13.74 5.30
C PRO A 60 3.91 -14.54 6.19
N PHE A 61 5.22 -14.38 5.98
CA PHE A 61 6.21 -15.01 6.86
C PHE A 61 6.09 -14.49 8.31
N LEU A 62 5.99 -13.17 8.49
CA LEU A 62 5.78 -12.55 9.81
C LEU A 62 4.46 -13.01 10.43
N ALA A 63 3.38 -13.10 9.66
CA ALA A 63 2.09 -13.60 10.13
C ALA A 63 2.23 -15.03 10.65
N GLY A 64 2.97 -15.90 9.95
CA GLY A 64 3.28 -17.27 10.39
C GLY A 64 4.11 -17.31 11.69
N GLU A 65 5.18 -16.51 11.78
CA GLU A 65 6.01 -16.42 13.00
C GLU A 65 5.22 -15.97 14.24
N LEU A 66 4.20 -15.13 14.02
CA LEU A 66 3.41 -14.51 15.09
C LEU A 66 2.08 -15.25 15.35
N ALA A 67 1.85 -16.37 14.65
CA ALA A 67 0.60 -17.13 14.70
C ALA A 67 -0.66 -16.27 14.37
N VAL A 68 -0.51 -15.29 13.48
CA VAL A 68 -1.60 -14.47 12.94
C VAL A 68 -2.18 -15.17 11.72
N PRO A 69 -3.44 -15.62 11.73
CA PRO A 69 -4.01 -16.36 10.62
C PRO A 69 -4.23 -15.46 9.41
N LEU A 70 -3.92 -15.98 8.21
CA LEU A 70 -4.25 -15.37 6.93
C LEU A 70 -5.46 -16.09 6.33
N GLN A 71 -6.37 -15.33 5.73
CA GLN A 71 -7.57 -15.85 5.08
C GLN A 71 -7.63 -15.37 3.63
N ALA A 72 -7.94 -16.28 2.70
CA ALA A 72 -8.19 -15.88 1.32
C ALA A 72 -9.53 -15.15 1.21
N VAL A 73 -9.54 -14.03 0.53
CA VAL A 73 -10.74 -13.33 0.08
C VAL A 73 -11.25 -13.99 -1.20
N SER A 74 -12.52 -13.76 -1.56
CA SER A 74 -13.08 -14.23 -2.81
C SER A 74 -12.21 -13.88 -4.01
N ALA A 75 -12.03 -14.82 -4.92
CA ALA A 75 -11.31 -14.59 -6.18
C ALA A 75 -12.08 -13.67 -7.16
N LYS A 76 -13.35 -13.33 -6.86
CA LYS A 76 -14.13 -12.38 -7.66
C LYS A 76 -13.56 -10.97 -7.49
N SER A 77 -13.25 -10.33 -8.59
CA SER A 77 -12.76 -8.95 -8.69
C SER A 77 -13.48 -8.25 -9.83
N ALA A 78 -13.48 -6.93 -9.85
CA ALA A 78 -14.07 -6.17 -10.93
C ALA A 78 -13.23 -4.95 -11.29
N ILE A 79 -13.35 -4.54 -12.55
CA ILE A 79 -12.82 -3.27 -13.06
C ILE A 79 -13.97 -2.50 -13.67
N ALA A 80 -14.09 -1.24 -13.29
CA ALA A 80 -14.94 -0.26 -13.95
C ALA A 80 -14.14 0.43 -15.05
N TYR A 81 -14.65 0.39 -16.27
CA TYR A 81 -14.03 0.97 -17.46
C TYR A 81 -15.08 1.38 -18.48
N GLY A 82 -15.04 2.63 -18.95
CA GLY A 82 -15.96 3.15 -19.96
C GLY A 82 -17.44 3.13 -19.50
N GLY A 83 -17.69 3.37 -18.22
CA GLY A 83 -19.02 3.35 -17.65
C GLY A 83 -19.60 1.95 -17.38
N GLU A 84 -18.86 0.86 -17.62
CA GLU A 84 -19.26 -0.54 -17.38
C GLU A 84 -18.44 -1.20 -16.24
N ILE A 85 -19.06 -2.14 -15.52
CA ILE A 85 -18.39 -2.95 -14.49
C ILE A 85 -18.14 -4.35 -15.05
N TYR A 86 -16.88 -4.71 -15.24
CA TYR A 86 -16.44 -6.00 -15.75
C TYR A 86 -15.99 -6.89 -14.60
N GLY A 87 -16.85 -7.87 -14.24
CA GLY A 87 -16.49 -8.87 -13.23
C GLY A 87 -15.60 -9.96 -13.82
N PHE A 88 -14.56 -10.36 -13.10
CA PHE A 88 -13.68 -11.46 -13.47
C PHE A 88 -13.19 -12.22 -12.23
N ARG A 89 -12.46 -13.30 -12.45
CA ARG A 89 -11.83 -14.08 -11.38
C ARG A 89 -10.31 -14.02 -11.51
N THR A 90 -9.65 -13.69 -10.43
CA THR A 90 -8.17 -13.63 -10.38
C THR A 90 -7.52 -15.01 -10.50
N ASP A 91 -8.22 -16.09 -10.10
CA ASP A 91 -7.78 -17.48 -10.22
C ASP A 91 -8.07 -18.10 -11.61
N ARG A 92 -8.78 -17.37 -12.49
CA ARG A 92 -9.17 -17.82 -13.85
C ARG A 92 -8.97 -16.68 -14.85
N PRO A 93 -7.76 -16.46 -15.38
CA PRO A 93 -7.46 -15.31 -16.26
C PRO A 93 -8.37 -15.23 -17.51
N THR A 94 -8.82 -16.37 -18.05
CA THR A 94 -9.76 -16.39 -19.19
C THR A 94 -11.11 -15.76 -18.87
N SER A 95 -11.46 -15.57 -17.60
CA SER A 95 -12.70 -14.90 -17.20
C SER A 95 -12.71 -13.41 -17.56
N ALA A 96 -11.55 -12.75 -17.62
CA ALA A 96 -11.43 -11.35 -18.06
C ALA A 96 -11.77 -11.18 -19.55
N VAL A 97 -11.47 -12.21 -20.37
CA VAL A 97 -11.89 -12.25 -21.78
C VAL A 97 -13.41 -12.52 -21.89
N ARG A 98 -13.93 -13.44 -21.11
CA ARG A 98 -15.38 -13.77 -21.12
C ARG A 98 -16.26 -12.63 -20.64
N SER A 99 -15.76 -11.80 -19.71
CA SER A 99 -16.51 -10.62 -19.24
C SER A 99 -16.53 -9.47 -20.25
N GLY A 100 -15.69 -9.53 -21.29
CA GLY A 100 -15.53 -8.42 -22.25
C GLY A 100 -14.53 -7.34 -21.81
N LEU A 101 -13.94 -7.45 -20.61
CA LEU A 101 -12.89 -6.55 -20.16
C LEU A 101 -11.71 -6.56 -21.14
N LEU A 102 -11.31 -7.75 -21.58
CA LEU A 102 -10.26 -7.94 -22.59
C LEU A 102 -10.87 -8.60 -23.84
N PRO A 103 -11.22 -7.85 -24.89
CA PRO A 103 -11.77 -8.41 -26.12
C PRO A 103 -10.82 -9.43 -26.75
N ILE A 104 -11.36 -10.50 -27.34
CA ILE A 104 -10.58 -11.62 -27.88
C ILE A 104 -9.54 -11.16 -28.91
N GLY A 105 -9.96 -10.33 -29.86
CA GLY A 105 -9.06 -9.79 -30.89
C GLY A 105 -7.89 -8.99 -30.30
N THR A 106 -8.17 -8.16 -29.32
CA THR A 106 -7.16 -7.43 -28.55
C THR A 106 -6.20 -8.38 -27.82
N SER A 107 -6.74 -9.39 -27.16
CA SER A 107 -5.96 -10.37 -26.40
C SER A 107 -5.00 -11.16 -27.28
N LEU A 108 -5.45 -11.59 -28.46
CA LEU A 108 -4.59 -12.29 -29.42
C LEU A 108 -3.50 -11.39 -29.99
N GLY A 109 -3.82 -10.13 -30.34
CA GLY A 109 -2.86 -9.16 -30.85
C GLY A 109 -1.76 -8.80 -29.86
N GLN A 110 -1.98 -8.99 -28.57
CA GLN A 110 -1.00 -8.67 -27.51
C GLN A 110 -0.17 -9.87 -27.03
N LEU A 111 -0.37 -11.08 -27.57
CA LEU A 111 0.42 -12.27 -27.22
C LEU A 111 1.94 -12.04 -27.36
N PRO A 112 2.48 -11.43 -28.43
CA PRO A 112 3.91 -11.15 -28.51
C PRO A 112 4.41 -10.24 -27.39
N GLY A 113 3.60 -9.25 -26.99
CA GLY A 113 3.88 -8.38 -25.85
C GLY A 113 3.93 -9.13 -24.52
N LEU A 114 3.00 -10.03 -24.29
CA LEU A 114 2.98 -10.89 -23.09
C LEU A 114 4.21 -11.80 -23.03
N LEU A 115 4.64 -12.35 -24.16
CA LEU A 115 5.86 -13.15 -24.23
C LEU A 115 7.10 -12.32 -23.90
N ARG A 116 7.21 -11.10 -24.45
CA ARG A 116 8.31 -10.16 -24.14
C ARG A 116 8.30 -9.78 -22.66
N PHE A 117 7.12 -9.48 -22.10
CA PHE A 117 6.95 -9.18 -20.67
C PHE A 117 7.41 -10.36 -19.82
N THR A 118 6.91 -11.57 -20.10
CA THR A 118 7.26 -12.79 -19.33
C THR A 118 8.76 -13.07 -19.39
N ALA A 119 9.39 -12.94 -20.58
CA ALA A 119 10.83 -13.11 -20.72
C ALA A 119 11.63 -12.10 -19.91
N ARG A 120 11.16 -10.84 -19.88
CA ARG A 120 11.81 -9.74 -19.15
C ARG A 120 11.64 -9.85 -17.63
N SER A 121 10.53 -10.41 -17.18
CA SER A 121 10.18 -10.56 -15.74
C SER A 121 10.76 -11.83 -15.13
N ARG A 122 11.23 -12.78 -15.93
CA ARG A 122 11.74 -14.06 -15.44
C ARG A 122 12.93 -13.87 -14.50
N GLY A 123 12.81 -14.43 -13.30
CA GLY A 123 13.84 -14.38 -12.26
C GLY A 123 13.95 -13.07 -11.50
N ARG A 124 13.12 -12.05 -11.81
CA ARG A 124 13.10 -10.79 -11.06
C ARG A 124 12.27 -10.92 -9.78
N GLY A 125 12.79 -10.33 -8.71
CA GLY A 125 12.07 -10.21 -7.45
C GLY A 125 10.99 -9.14 -7.48
N THR A 126 10.07 -9.22 -6.53
CA THR A 126 9.01 -8.22 -6.33
C THR A 126 9.16 -7.48 -5.00
N LEU A 127 10.16 -7.86 -4.20
CA LEU A 127 10.47 -7.26 -2.90
C LEU A 127 11.41 -6.08 -3.02
N ASP A 128 12.51 -6.27 -3.74
CA ASP A 128 13.54 -5.27 -3.91
C ASP A 128 13.29 -4.44 -5.17
N PRO A 129 13.12 -3.11 -5.05
CA PRO A 129 13.00 -2.24 -6.21
C PRO A 129 14.18 -2.33 -7.17
N LEU A 130 15.40 -2.58 -6.68
CA LEU A 130 16.61 -2.58 -7.48
C LEU A 130 16.67 -3.73 -8.49
N ASP A 131 15.88 -4.80 -8.30
CA ASP A 131 15.72 -5.86 -9.31
C ASP A 131 15.19 -5.36 -10.66
N TRP A 132 14.65 -4.11 -10.70
CA TRP A 132 14.00 -3.49 -11.86
C TRP A 132 14.67 -2.19 -12.32
N LEU A 133 15.87 -1.90 -11.85
CA LEU A 133 16.59 -0.64 -12.10
C LEU A 133 16.75 -0.31 -13.61
N ASP A 134 16.93 -1.31 -14.45
CA ASP A 134 17.07 -1.16 -15.91
C ASP A 134 15.79 -0.61 -16.59
N LEU A 135 14.60 -0.83 -15.99
CA LEU A 135 13.33 -0.31 -16.49
C LEU A 135 12.93 1.05 -15.88
N ASP A 136 13.71 1.58 -14.94
CA ASP A 136 13.41 2.84 -14.24
C ASP A 136 13.69 4.10 -15.06
N ARG A 137 13.95 3.98 -16.36
CA ARG A 137 14.33 5.08 -17.25
C ARG A 137 13.18 5.61 -18.11
N MET A 138 12.06 4.94 -18.12
CA MET A 138 10.91 5.26 -18.98
C MET A 138 9.60 5.13 -18.22
N THR A 139 8.54 5.75 -18.75
CA THR A 139 7.21 5.63 -18.18
C THR A 139 6.60 4.26 -18.45
N ALA A 140 5.62 3.87 -17.64
CA ALA A 140 4.86 2.65 -17.86
C ALA A 140 4.08 2.69 -19.18
N GLU A 141 3.59 3.86 -19.57
CA GLU A 141 2.88 4.05 -20.83
C GLU A 141 3.79 3.78 -22.03
N ASP A 142 4.97 4.40 -22.06
CA ASP A 142 5.94 4.19 -23.15
C ASP A 142 6.39 2.75 -23.23
N TRP A 143 6.65 2.13 -22.07
CA TRP A 143 7.08 0.74 -22.03
C TRP A 143 6.00 -0.22 -22.51
N THR A 144 4.75 -0.11 -21.99
CA THR A 144 3.65 -1.01 -22.37
C THR A 144 3.28 -0.85 -23.85
N ARG A 145 3.35 0.38 -24.37
CA ARG A 145 3.19 0.67 -25.80
C ARG A 145 4.31 0.01 -26.62
N GLY A 146 5.56 0.19 -26.20
CA GLY A 146 6.75 -0.35 -26.89
C GLY A 146 6.80 -1.87 -26.97
N ILE A 147 6.28 -2.57 -25.96
CA ILE A 147 6.21 -4.05 -25.97
C ILE A 147 4.90 -4.59 -26.54
N GLY A 148 3.95 -3.73 -26.94
CA GLY A 148 2.68 -4.13 -27.56
C GLY A 148 1.59 -4.54 -26.54
N LEU A 149 1.58 -3.97 -25.34
CA LEU A 149 0.59 -4.24 -24.28
C LEU A 149 -0.30 -3.04 -23.94
N ALA A 150 -0.36 -2.02 -24.79
CA ALA A 150 -1.05 -0.77 -24.49
C ALA A 150 -2.53 -0.97 -24.08
N GLN A 151 -3.30 -1.79 -24.81
CA GLN A 151 -4.71 -2.02 -24.49
C GLN A 151 -4.92 -2.88 -23.22
N LEU A 152 -4.04 -3.85 -22.96
CA LEU A 152 -4.05 -4.60 -21.71
C LEU A 152 -3.74 -3.67 -20.54
N ALA A 153 -2.76 -2.78 -20.70
CA ALA A 153 -2.40 -1.81 -19.70
C ALA A 153 -3.57 -0.86 -19.40
N GLU A 154 -4.17 -0.29 -20.43
CA GLU A 154 -5.31 0.62 -20.31
C GLU A 154 -6.48 -0.01 -19.56
N ARG A 155 -6.87 -1.23 -19.93
CA ARG A 155 -8.07 -1.87 -19.40
C ARG A 155 -7.89 -2.60 -18.07
N SER A 156 -6.65 -2.89 -17.65
CA SER A 156 -6.42 -3.69 -16.44
C SER A 156 -5.29 -3.19 -15.56
N ILE A 157 -4.14 -2.82 -16.13
CA ILE A 157 -2.99 -2.40 -15.31
C ILE A 157 -3.23 -1.00 -14.72
N TYR A 158 -3.72 -0.05 -15.52
CA TYR A 158 -3.93 1.33 -15.07
C TYR A 158 -5.02 1.44 -13.99
N PRO A 159 -6.20 0.81 -14.14
CA PRO A 159 -7.17 0.74 -13.04
C PRO A 159 -6.61 0.08 -11.78
N ALA A 160 -5.83 -1.00 -11.92
CA ALA A 160 -5.21 -1.68 -10.78
C ALA A 160 -4.20 -0.78 -10.07
N PHE A 161 -3.34 -0.09 -10.82
CA PHE A 161 -2.33 0.79 -10.22
C PHE A 161 -2.98 2.02 -9.58
N HIS A 162 -4.00 2.58 -10.23
CA HIS A 162 -4.79 3.68 -9.70
C HIS A 162 -5.50 3.30 -8.38
N GLY A 163 -6.21 2.17 -8.36
CA GLY A 163 -6.98 1.73 -7.19
C GLY A 163 -6.11 1.21 -6.04
N PHE A 164 -4.99 0.54 -6.34
CA PHE A 164 -4.13 -0.02 -5.29
C PHE A 164 -3.14 0.99 -4.72
N TYR A 165 -2.61 1.90 -5.56
CA TYR A 165 -1.49 2.76 -5.17
C TYR A 165 -1.79 4.25 -5.27
N PHE A 166 -3.00 4.63 -5.68
CA PHE A 166 -3.45 6.02 -5.79
C PHE A 166 -2.57 6.86 -6.72
N GLN A 167 -2.05 6.24 -7.78
CA GLN A 167 -1.17 6.88 -8.76
C GLN A 167 -1.69 6.65 -10.18
N ASP A 168 -1.44 7.61 -11.07
CA ASP A 168 -1.69 7.43 -12.50
C ASP A 168 -0.56 6.58 -13.09
N ALA A 169 -0.90 5.37 -13.50
CA ALA A 169 0.05 4.42 -14.07
C ALA A 169 0.76 4.94 -15.33
N ARG A 170 0.17 5.91 -16.03
CA ARG A 170 0.77 6.51 -17.24
C ARG A 170 2.05 7.29 -16.93
N THR A 171 2.15 7.85 -15.73
CA THR A 171 3.26 8.72 -15.31
C THR A 171 4.31 8.03 -14.43
N VAL A 172 4.04 6.80 -13.97
CA VAL A 172 4.99 6.07 -13.13
C VAL A 172 6.04 5.35 -13.97
N SER A 173 7.11 4.92 -13.32
CA SER A 173 8.18 4.13 -13.92
C SER A 173 7.68 2.77 -14.44
N ALA A 174 8.16 2.37 -15.58
CA ALA A 174 7.96 1.02 -16.13
C ALA A 174 8.38 -0.07 -15.14
N ALA A 175 9.38 0.18 -14.31
CA ALA A 175 9.84 -0.71 -13.25
C ALA A 175 8.72 -1.05 -12.26
N ALA A 176 7.93 -0.05 -11.82
CA ALA A 176 6.84 -0.24 -10.87
C ALA A 176 5.71 -1.10 -11.45
N ILE A 177 5.32 -0.85 -12.71
CA ILE A 177 4.31 -1.65 -13.39
C ILE A 177 4.83 -3.07 -13.67
N GLY A 178 6.09 -3.20 -14.05
CA GLY A 178 6.74 -4.49 -14.24
C GLY A 178 6.71 -5.33 -12.96
N ALA A 179 7.12 -4.76 -11.84
CA ALA A 179 7.12 -5.42 -10.54
C ALA A 179 5.69 -5.78 -10.07
N MET A 180 4.71 -4.86 -10.23
CA MET A 180 3.32 -5.15 -9.91
C MET A 180 2.75 -6.28 -10.77
N ALA A 181 2.99 -6.27 -12.06
CA ALA A 181 2.50 -7.31 -12.96
C ALA A 181 3.19 -8.66 -12.73
N ALA A 182 4.47 -8.67 -12.29
CA ALA A 182 5.19 -9.87 -11.88
C ALA A 182 4.66 -10.49 -10.59
N HIS A 183 4.00 -9.71 -9.70
CA HIS A 183 3.22 -10.24 -8.57
C HIS A 183 2.08 -11.15 -9.06
N GLY A 184 1.69 -10.97 -10.30
CA GLY A 184 0.72 -11.77 -11.02
C GLY A 184 -0.72 -11.31 -10.79
N PHE A 185 -1.42 -11.08 -11.89
CA PHE A 185 -2.88 -10.93 -11.92
C PHE A 185 -3.63 -12.15 -11.37
N SER A 186 -2.94 -13.28 -11.15
CA SER A 186 -3.47 -14.54 -10.61
C SER A 186 -3.24 -14.69 -9.10
N SER A 187 -2.61 -13.73 -8.44
CA SER A 187 -2.37 -13.83 -7.01
C SER A 187 -3.67 -13.71 -6.22
N ARG A 188 -3.87 -14.62 -5.25
CA ARG A 188 -5.03 -14.54 -4.34
C ARG A 188 -4.89 -13.31 -3.45
N THR A 189 -5.99 -12.59 -3.27
CA THR A 189 -6.13 -11.58 -2.24
C THR A 189 -6.29 -12.25 -0.89
N LEU A 190 -5.51 -11.81 0.09
CA LEU A 190 -5.55 -12.27 1.46
C LEU A 190 -5.96 -11.15 2.39
N THR A 191 -6.55 -11.53 3.52
CA THR A 191 -6.84 -10.65 4.64
C THR A 191 -6.47 -11.32 5.96
N ILE A 192 -6.60 -10.60 7.07
CA ILE A 192 -6.44 -11.12 8.42
C ILE A 192 -7.81 -11.07 9.10
N PRO A 193 -8.38 -12.20 9.57
CA PRO A 193 -9.60 -12.20 10.35
C PRO A 193 -9.52 -11.24 11.53
N GLY A 194 -10.43 -10.25 11.57
CA GLY A 194 -10.40 -9.20 12.57
C GLY A 194 -9.53 -7.98 12.22
N GLY A 195 -9.06 -7.88 10.98
CA GLY A 195 -8.38 -6.72 10.40
C GLY A 195 -6.85 -6.84 10.34
N LEU A 196 -6.26 -6.12 9.39
CA LEU A 196 -4.81 -6.15 9.13
C LEU A 196 -3.99 -5.60 10.31
N SER A 197 -4.55 -4.70 11.12
CA SER A 197 -3.89 -4.16 12.31
C SER A 197 -3.45 -5.25 13.30
N ARG A 198 -4.11 -6.41 13.32
CA ARG A 198 -3.72 -7.53 14.19
C ARG A 198 -2.28 -8.00 13.99
N LEU A 199 -1.72 -7.85 12.80
CA LEU A 199 -0.32 -8.19 12.56
C LEU A 199 0.62 -7.23 13.27
N THR A 200 0.35 -5.93 13.17
CA THR A 200 1.15 -4.91 13.85
C THR A 200 0.96 -4.94 15.36
N ASP A 201 -0.25 -5.26 15.85
CA ASP A 201 -0.53 -5.50 17.27
C ASP A 201 0.28 -6.69 17.80
N ALA A 202 0.34 -7.78 17.05
CA ALA A 202 1.12 -8.96 17.42
C ALA A 202 2.64 -8.71 17.43
N LEU A 203 3.16 -7.86 16.53
CA LEU A 203 4.55 -7.40 16.57
C LEU A 203 4.81 -6.54 17.80
N ALA A 204 3.98 -5.51 18.01
CA ALA A 204 4.18 -4.54 19.07
C ALA A 204 4.06 -5.17 20.46
N SER A 205 3.17 -6.15 20.66
CA SER A 205 3.03 -6.86 21.94
C SER A 205 4.30 -7.60 22.38
N ARG A 206 5.27 -7.75 21.50
CA ARG A 206 6.55 -8.41 21.75
C ARG A 206 7.73 -7.43 21.80
N LEU A 207 7.49 -6.13 21.69
CA LEU A 207 8.51 -5.08 21.61
C LEU A 207 8.28 -4.03 22.70
N ASP A 208 9.31 -3.27 23.05
CA ASP A 208 9.18 -2.06 23.87
C ASP A 208 8.76 -0.90 22.96
N VAL A 209 7.44 -0.64 22.87
CA VAL A 209 6.88 0.42 22.05
C VAL A 209 6.35 1.54 22.93
N ARG A 210 6.81 2.76 22.66
CA ARG A 210 6.40 4.00 23.33
C ARG A 210 5.54 4.80 22.36
N THR A 211 4.22 4.71 22.50
CA THR A 211 3.25 5.57 21.79
C THR A 211 3.16 6.93 22.42
N GLY A 212 2.61 7.93 21.71
CA GLY A 212 2.53 9.30 22.19
C GLY A 212 3.91 9.96 22.42
N THR A 213 4.98 9.42 21.81
CA THR A 213 6.34 9.90 21.96
C THR A 213 6.82 10.49 20.64
N THR A 214 6.80 11.81 20.56
CA THR A 214 7.23 12.52 19.35
C THR A 214 8.73 12.73 19.37
N VAL A 215 9.44 12.18 18.38
CA VAL A 215 10.85 12.49 18.15
C VAL A 215 10.91 13.82 17.41
N ALA A 216 11.46 14.84 18.09
CA ALA A 216 11.68 16.16 17.50
C ALA A 216 12.92 16.18 16.61
N PHE A 217 13.98 15.50 17.01
CA PHE A 217 15.21 15.41 16.25
C PHE A 217 16.03 14.18 16.63
N VAL A 218 16.75 13.60 15.68
CA VAL A 218 17.73 12.53 15.90
C VAL A 218 19.06 12.93 15.29
N GLU A 219 20.12 12.75 16.07
CA GLU A 219 21.49 13.09 15.67
C GLU A 219 22.45 11.94 15.98
N GLU A 220 23.56 11.89 15.25
CA GLU A 220 24.66 10.97 15.45
C GLU A 220 25.83 11.72 16.05
N ASP A 221 26.40 11.20 17.15
CA ASP A 221 27.59 11.74 17.81
C ASP A 221 28.70 10.67 17.92
N ALA A 222 29.81 11.01 18.56
CA ALA A 222 30.94 10.08 18.74
C ALA A 222 30.58 8.84 19.58
N PHE A 223 29.52 8.90 20.36
CA PHE A 223 29.13 7.85 21.31
C PHE A 223 27.94 7.00 20.82
N GLY A 224 27.31 7.41 19.73
CA GLY A 224 26.13 6.72 19.17
C GLY A 224 25.12 7.67 18.56
N VAL A 225 23.86 7.49 18.92
CA VAL A 225 22.72 8.24 18.41
C VAL A 225 21.89 8.77 19.58
N ALA A 226 21.45 10.03 19.48
CA ALA A 226 20.53 10.65 20.42
C ALA A 226 19.22 11.00 19.72
N ALA A 227 18.09 10.50 20.22
CA ALA A 227 16.75 10.88 19.78
C ALA A 227 16.12 11.81 20.84
N HIS A 228 15.92 13.05 20.47
CA HIS A 228 15.32 14.10 21.32
C HIS A 228 13.79 14.01 21.21
N THR A 229 13.13 13.88 22.33
CA THR A 229 11.66 13.80 22.41
C THR A 229 11.11 14.78 23.42
N ASP A 230 9.79 14.93 23.40
CA ASP A 230 9.05 15.69 24.42
C ASP A 230 9.17 15.11 25.85
N SER A 231 9.47 13.82 25.96
CA SER A 231 9.66 13.11 27.24
C SER A 231 11.11 12.90 27.67
N GLY A 232 12.08 13.46 26.92
CA GLY A 232 13.51 13.37 27.21
C GLY A 232 14.34 12.83 26.03
N VAL A 233 15.58 12.46 26.30
CA VAL A 233 16.52 11.99 25.26
C VAL A 233 16.72 10.50 25.38
N PHE A 234 16.47 9.78 24.27
CA PHE A 234 16.79 8.36 24.14
C PHE A 234 18.13 8.19 23.44
N ARG A 235 19.08 7.49 24.10
CA ARG A 235 20.40 7.19 23.53
C ARG A 235 20.50 5.72 23.14
N ALA A 236 21.18 5.47 22.01
CA ALA A 236 21.41 4.13 21.48
C ALA A 236 22.71 4.10 20.66
N GLU A 237 23.21 2.91 20.36
CA GLU A 237 24.35 2.72 19.45
C GLU A 237 24.01 3.06 18.00
N ALA A 238 22.75 2.83 17.60
CA ALA A 238 22.26 3.14 16.26
C ALA A 238 20.75 3.41 16.27
N ALA A 239 20.24 4.06 15.24
CA ALA A 239 18.82 4.31 15.03
C ALA A 239 18.37 3.89 13.63
N ILE A 240 17.12 3.42 13.54
CA ILE A 240 16.42 3.27 12.27
C ILE A 240 15.26 4.28 12.25
N VAL A 241 15.18 5.10 11.20
CA VAL A 241 14.12 6.09 11.00
C VAL A 241 13.16 5.56 9.94
N ALA A 242 11.93 5.26 10.36
CA ALA A 242 10.89 4.65 9.53
C ALA A 242 9.63 5.53 9.45
N VAL A 243 9.82 6.84 9.38
CA VAL A 243 8.76 7.83 9.15
C VAL A 243 8.51 8.04 7.65
N PRO A 244 7.36 8.61 7.22
CA PRO A 244 7.17 9.00 5.84
C PRO A 244 8.28 9.96 5.37
N ALA A 245 8.71 9.82 4.11
CA ALA A 245 9.82 10.62 3.59
C ALA A 245 9.64 12.14 3.74
N PRO A 246 8.44 12.74 3.56
CA PRO A 246 8.23 14.17 3.79
C PRO A 246 8.48 14.63 5.23
N ASP A 247 8.43 13.73 6.21
CA ASP A 247 8.67 14.05 7.62
C ASP A 247 10.16 13.97 7.99
N LEU A 248 11.02 13.39 7.14
CA LEU A 248 12.46 13.19 7.43
C LEU A 248 13.22 14.49 7.71
N PRO A 249 13.06 15.58 6.90
CA PRO A 249 13.78 16.83 7.16
C PRO A 249 13.42 17.50 8.48
N ALA A 250 12.26 17.15 9.06
CA ALA A 250 11.84 17.69 10.35
C ALA A 250 12.44 16.91 11.53
N VAL A 251 12.96 15.70 11.31
CA VAL A 251 13.43 14.82 12.38
C VAL A 251 14.94 14.55 12.35
N MET A 252 15.65 14.93 11.27
CA MET A 252 17.11 14.77 11.19
C MET A 252 17.73 15.64 10.08
N ASP A 253 19.01 15.95 10.22
CA ASP A 253 19.80 16.48 9.12
C ASP A 253 20.06 15.41 8.06
N LEU A 254 19.76 15.72 6.81
CA LEU A 254 19.87 14.79 5.70
C LEU A 254 21.19 14.94 4.96
N THR A 255 21.81 13.84 4.62
CA THR A 255 22.86 13.79 3.60
C THR A 255 22.25 13.97 2.21
N ALA A 256 23.05 14.30 1.20
CA ALA A 256 22.58 14.44 -0.18
C ALA A 256 21.84 13.18 -0.71
N GLN A 257 22.25 11.96 -0.30
CA GLN A 257 21.58 10.74 -0.67
C GLN A 257 20.24 10.54 0.08
N GLU A 258 20.16 10.96 1.33
CA GLU A 258 18.93 10.95 2.12
C GLU A 258 17.94 12.00 1.60
N GLU A 259 18.43 13.19 1.21
CA GLU A 259 17.62 14.19 0.51
C GLU A 259 17.03 13.64 -0.80
N ALA A 260 17.85 12.96 -1.61
CA ALA A 260 17.41 12.40 -2.87
C ALA A 260 16.29 11.34 -2.70
N VAL A 261 16.35 10.48 -1.67
CA VAL A 261 15.27 9.52 -1.40
C VAL A 261 14.09 10.16 -0.67
N SER A 262 14.30 11.22 0.11
CA SER A 262 13.23 11.93 0.81
C SER A 262 12.43 12.87 -0.10
N ALA A 263 13.01 13.33 -1.21
CA ALA A 263 12.36 14.17 -2.20
C ALA A 263 11.20 13.47 -2.95
N VAL A 264 10.98 12.19 -2.72
CA VAL A 264 9.87 11.46 -3.33
C VAL A 264 8.52 12.06 -2.92
N ALA A 265 7.70 12.40 -3.91
CA ALA A 265 6.34 12.83 -3.65
C ALA A 265 5.48 11.65 -3.16
N TYR A 266 4.43 11.97 -2.41
CA TYR A 266 3.44 10.98 -1.98
C TYR A 266 2.10 11.21 -2.64
N SER A 267 1.41 10.13 -2.99
CA SER A 267 0.01 10.19 -3.36
C SER A 267 -0.83 10.52 -2.12
N THR A 268 -1.95 11.20 -2.35
CA THR A 268 -2.95 11.44 -1.31
C THR A 268 -4.06 10.42 -1.46
N GLY A 269 -4.47 9.79 -0.37
CA GLY A 269 -5.62 8.91 -0.29
C GLY A 269 -6.69 9.52 0.63
N LEU A 270 -7.94 9.36 0.24
CA LEU A 270 -9.09 9.71 1.06
C LEU A 270 -10.07 8.53 1.01
N LEU A 271 -10.30 7.91 2.14
CA LEU A 271 -11.21 6.77 2.27
C LEU A 271 -12.49 7.23 2.95
N VAL A 272 -13.63 6.89 2.36
CA VAL A 272 -14.96 7.17 2.91
C VAL A 272 -15.67 5.84 3.11
N CYS A 273 -15.83 5.43 4.36
CA CYS A 273 -16.51 4.20 4.73
C CYS A 273 -17.99 4.52 4.94
N LEU A 274 -18.88 3.85 4.21
CA LEU A 274 -20.33 4.05 4.27
C LEU A 274 -21.00 2.78 4.81
N GLY A 275 -21.63 2.89 5.99
CA GLY A 275 -22.41 1.81 6.60
C GLY A 275 -23.76 1.65 5.91
N MET A 276 -24.02 0.45 5.40
CA MET A 276 -25.24 0.09 4.68
C MET A 276 -26.18 -0.71 5.55
N ALA A 277 -27.49 -0.46 5.44
CA ALA A 277 -28.52 -1.18 6.21
C ALA A 277 -28.61 -2.70 5.88
N ARG A 278 -28.14 -3.08 4.71
CA ARG A 278 -28.12 -4.48 4.24
C ARG A 278 -26.77 -4.85 3.62
N ARG A 279 -26.53 -6.12 3.53
CA ARG A 279 -25.43 -6.65 2.69
C ARG A 279 -25.74 -6.46 1.22
N LEU A 280 -24.70 -6.21 0.44
CA LEU A 280 -24.82 -6.21 -1.00
C LEU A 280 -25.10 -7.63 -1.52
N HIS A 281 -26.00 -7.75 -2.50
CA HIS A 281 -26.30 -9.00 -3.18
C HIS A 281 -25.12 -9.51 -4.02
N GLU A 282 -25.12 -10.79 -4.34
CA GLU A 282 -24.03 -11.44 -5.09
C GLU A 282 -23.84 -10.89 -6.51
N ASP A 283 -24.88 -10.35 -7.14
CA ASP A 283 -24.87 -9.74 -8.47
C ASP A 283 -24.41 -8.26 -8.43
N GLU A 284 -24.60 -7.59 -7.31
CA GLU A 284 -24.14 -6.21 -7.15
C GLU A 284 -22.61 -6.16 -7.17
N LEU A 285 -22.05 -5.18 -7.90
CA LEU A 285 -20.60 -5.05 -8.09
C LEU A 285 -19.93 -6.35 -8.59
N ALA A 286 -20.63 -7.16 -9.39
CA ALA A 286 -20.17 -8.46 -9.89
C ALA A 286 -19.74 -9.46 -8.79
N GLY A 287 -20.25 -9.30 -7.57
CA GLY A 287 -19.85 -10.12 -6.41
C GLY A 287 -18.40 -9.92 -5.96
N ALA A 288 -17.74 -8.87 -6.43
CA ALA A 288 -16.34 -8.60 -6.15
C ALA A 288 -16.13 -8.04 -4.75
N TYR A 289 -15.03 -8.45 -4.10
CA TYR A 289 -14.54 -7.78 -2.88
C TYR A 289 -14.13 -6.34 -3.16
N GLY A 290 -13.38 -6.12 -4.24
CA GLY A 290 -12.92 -4.82 -4.69
C GLY A 290 -13.30 -4.55 -6.14
N VAL A 291 -13.65 -3.32 -6.42
CA VAL A 291 -13.83 -2.78 -7.78
C VAL A 291 -12.77 -1.71 -7.99
N LEU A 292 -11.95 -1.90 -9.00
CA LEU A 292 -10.92 -0.93 -9.40
C LEU A 292 -11.50 -0.02 -10.47
N MET A 293 -11.32 1.28 -10.33
CA MET A 293 -11.86 2.27 -11.26
C MET A 293 -10.78 2.75 -12.22
N HIS A 294 -11.14 2.87 -13.50
CA HIS A 294 -10.25 3.52 -14.44
C HIS A 294 -10.09 5.01 -14.07
N PRO A 295 -8.89 5.60 -14.16
CA PRO A 295 -8.67 7.00 -13.74
C PRO A 295 -9.53 8.03 -14.47
N ASP A 296 -10.02 7.69 -15.66
CA ASP A 296 -10.87 8.59 -16.47
C ASP A 296 -12.38 8.36 -16.26
N ASP A 297 -12.81 7.37 -15.44
CA ASP A 297 -14.21 7.02 -15.20
C ASP A 297 -14.83 7.69 -13.96
N GLY A 298 -14.21 8.71 -13.43
CA GLY A 298 -14.74 9.48 -12.30
C GLY A 298 -13.73 9.68 -11.16
N PRO A 299 -14.19 10.20 -10.01
CA PRO A 299 -13.31 10.60 -8.93
C PRO A 299 -12.86 9.43 -8.02
N LEU A 300 -13.51 8.27 -8.13
CA LEU A 300 -13.18 7.11 -7.33
C LEU A 300 -12.04 6.31 -7.95
N ALA A 301 -11.10 5.88 -7.13
CA ALA A 301 -10.02 4.99 -7.54
C ALA A 301 -10.39 3.52 -7.32
N ALA A 302 -11.11 3.23 -6.24
CA ALA A 302 -11.55 1.87 -5.92
C ALA A 302 -12.75 1.88 -4.96
N LEU A 303 -13.43 0.73 -4.92
CA LEU A 303 -14.41 0.37 -3.88
C LEU A 303 -13.99 -0.95 -3.22
N CYS A 304 -14.25 -1.08 -1.91
CA CYS A 304 -14.14 -2.35 -1.19
C CYS A 304 -15.39 -2.63 -0.39
N VAL A 305 -15.81 -3.91 -0.32
CA VAL A 305 -17.02 -4.38 0.38
C VAL A 305 -16.62 -5.26 1.55
N ALA A 306 -16.83 -4.79 2.77
CA ALA A 306 -16.32 -5.43 3.99
C ALA A 306 -16.85 -6.85 4.20
N SER A 307 -18.13 -7.11 3.93
CA SER A 307 -18.72 -8.46 4.09
C SER A 307 -18.04 -9.50 3.21
N ARG A 308 -17.57 -9.12 2.02
CA ARG A 308 -16.92 -10.01 1.06
C ARG A 308 -15.48 -10.38 1.43
N ALA A 309 -14.90 -9.63 2.37
CA ALA A 309 -13.63 -9.99 3.03
C ALA A 309 -13.83 -10.85 4.28
N GLY A 310 -15.08 -11.15 4.65
CA GLY A 310 -15.39 -11.89 5.89
C GLY A 310 -15.35 -11.01 7.14
N HIS A 311 -15.43 -9.70 6.99
CA HIS A 311 -15.30 -8.75 8.10
C HIS A 311 -16.64 -8.28 8.71
N ALA A 312 -17.78 -8.70 8.16
CA ALA A 312 -19.11 -8.32 8.66
C ALA A 312 -19.64 -9.32 9.71
N ARG A 313 -20.09 -8.81 10.84
CA ARG A 313 -20.67 -9.58 11.94
C ARG A 313 -22.21 -9.44 12.06
N GLY A 314 -22.81 -8.48 11.34
CA GLY A 314 -24.23 -8.14 11.41
C GLY A 314 -24.99 -8.34 10.10
N ARG A 315 -26.17 -7.71 10.01
CA ARG A 315 -27.01 -7.68 8.82
C ARG A 315 -26.55 -6.61 7.80
N GLY A 316 -25.90 -5.55 8.28
CA GLY A 316 -25.38 -4.46 7.48
C GLY A 316 -24.09 -4.83 6.76
N ASP A 317 -23.60 -3.88 5.99
CA ASP A 317 -22.32 -3.92 5.30
C ASP A 317 -21.59 -2.60 5.44
N VAL A 318 -20.35 -2.54 5.00
CA VAL A 318 -19.64 -1.28 4.77
C VAL A 318 -19.01 -1.31 3.39
N VAL A 319 -19.26 -0.25 2.64
CA VAL A 319 -18.57 0.02 1.38
C VAL A 319 -17.57 1.15 1.61
N THR A 320 -16.31 0.87 1.35
CA THR A 320 -15.24 1.88 1.40
C THR A 320 -15.02 2.44 0.02
N CYS A 321 -15.30 3.73 -0.16
CA CYS A 321 -15.01 4.51 -1.36
C CYS A 321 -13.62 5.12 -1.22
N MET A 322 -12.76 4.92 -2.21
CA MET A 322 -11.39 5.42 -2.22
C MET A 322 -11.22 6.48 -3.29
N PHE A 323 -10.86 7.68 -2.88
CA PHE A 323 -10.45 8.75 -3.77
C PHE A 323 -8.92 8.82 -3.83
N ALA A 324 -8.38 9.20 -4.97
CA ALA A 324 -6.95 9.28 -5.19
C ALA A 324 -6.52 10.59 -5.85
N GLY A 325 -5.25 10.90 -5.75
CA GLY A 325 -4.61 11.98 -6.50
C GLY A 325 -5.25 13.36 -6.30
N LYS A 326 -5.70 13.98 -7.40
CA LYS A 326 -6.30 15.33 -7.41
C LYS A 326 -7.62 15.38 -6.65
N ASP A 327 -8.46 14.36 -6.78
CA ASP A 327 -9.80 14.32 -6.18
C ASP A 327 -9.72 14.16 -4.66
N ALA A 328 -8.82 13.29 -4.18
CA ALA A 328 -8.53 13.17 -2.75
C ALA A 328 -8.02 14.48 -2.16
N ARG A 329 -7.09 15.17 -2.85
CA ARG A 329 -6.56 16.47 -2.37
C ARG A 329 -7.63 17.55 -2.32
N ALA A 330 -8.47 17.64 -3.36
CA ALA A 330 -9.53 18.64 -3.43
C ALA A 330 -10.58 18.47 -2.31
N LEU A 331 -10.89 17.22 -1.94
CA LEU A 331 -11.90 16.92 -0.93
C LEU A 331 -11.35 16.92 0.50
N SER A 332 -10.06 16.64 0.71
CA SER A 332 -9.49 16.39 2.04
C SER A 332 -9.62 17.56 3.03
N GLY A 333 -9.74 18.81 2.55
CA GLY A 333 -9.93 20.00 3.37
C GLY A 333 -11.38 20.28 3.79
N GLY A 334 -12.36 19.56 3.19
CA GLY A 334 -13.78 19.74 3.47
C GLY A 334 -14.23 19.12 4.79
N ALA A 335 -15.45 19.46 5.20
CA ALA A 335 -16.10 18.82 6.35
C ALA A 335 -16.44 17.34 6.03
N ASP A 336 -16.46 16.48 7.05
CA ASP A 336 -16.71 15.05 6.85
C ASP A 336 -18.08 14.79 6.17
N SER A 337 -19.11 15.59 6.49
CA SER A 337 -20.42 15.49 5.85
C SER A 337 -20.36 15.77 4.34
N GLU A 338 -19.61 16.78 3.93
CA GLU A 338 -19.45 17.15 2.51
C GLU A 338 -18.70 16.06 1.75
N ILE A 339 -17.68 15.45 2.39
CA ILE A 339 -16.90 14.35 1.83
C ILE A 339 -17.76 13.08 1.70
N VAL A 340 -18.58 12.77 2.71
CA VAL A 340 -19.55 11.66 2.65
C VAL A 340 -20.54 11.86 1.52
N ASP A 341 -21.09 13.08 1.35
CA ASP A 341 -22.00 13.39 0.27
C ASP A 341 -21.31 13.31 -1.11
N ALA A 342 -20.06 13.71 -1.21
CA ALA A 342 -19.27 13.54 -2.44
C ALA A 342 -19.08 12.04 -2.78
N ALA A 343 -18.79 11.19 -1.80
CA ALA A 343 -18.69 9.75 -2.00
C ALA A 343 -20.03 9.14 -2.45
N ARG A 344 -21.12 9.54 -1.85
CA ARG A 344 -22.47 9.09 -2.26
C ARG A 344 -22.78 9.52 -3.70
N ARG A 345 -22.54 10.77 -4.06
CA ARG A 345 -22.73 11.24 -5.45
C ARG A 345 -21.90 10.45 -6.45
N ALA A 346 -20.64 10.14 -6.11
CA ALA A 346 -19.76 9.34 -6.95
C ALA A 346 -20.25 7.90 -7.14
N LEU A 347 -20.89 7.32 -6.12
CA LEU A 347 -21.52 6.00 -6.22
C LEU A 347 -22.81 6.01 -7.04
N LEU A 348 -23.61 7.07 -6.96
CA LEU A 348 -24.89 7.17 -7.68
C LEU A 348 -24.71 7.18 -9.21
N VAL A 349 -23.55 7.53 -9.74
CA VAL A 349 -23.21 7.38 -11.16
C VAL A 349 -23.33 5.91 -11.61
N TRP A 350 -23.10 4.95 -10.69
CA TRP A 350 -23.18 3.52 -10.96
C TRP A 350 -24.53 2.89 -10.57
N GLU A 351 -25.49 3.71 -10.08
CA GLU A 351 -26.78 3.27 -9.51
C GLU A 351 -27.59 2.31 -10.39
N PRO A 352 -27.71 2.47 -11.71
CA PRO A 352 -28.47 1.51 -12.52
C PRO A 352 -28.01 0.04 -12.36
N ARG A 353 -26.82 -0.17 -11.80
CA ARG A 353 -26.17 -1.47 -11.59
C ARG A 353 -26.05 -1.87 -10.12
N LEU A 354 -26.51 -1.01 -9.20
CA LEU A 354 -26.39 -1.17 -7.77
C LEU A 354 -27.75 -1.38 -7.08
N SER A 355 -28.81 -1.59 -7.86
CA SER A 355 -30.15 -1.96 -7.39
C SER A 355 -30.67 -1.07 -6.25
N GLY A 356 -30.39 0.23 -6.27
CA GLY A 356 -30.79 1.18 -5.24
C GLY A 356 -30.03 1.03 -3.90
N ALA A 357 -28.94 0.28 -3.86
CA ALA A 357 -28.21 0.00 -2.63
C ALA A 357 -27.66 1.25 -1.92
N PHE A 358 -27.32 2.28 -2.69
CA PHE A 358 -26.73 3.52 -2.18
C PHE A 358 -27.70 4.71 -2.16
N ALA A 359 -28.94 4.53 -2.60
CA ALA A 359 -29.96 5.58 -2.55
C ALA A 359 -30.30 6.01 -1.11
N PRO A 360 -30.46 5.11 -0.11
CA PRO A 360 -30.63 5.52 1.27
C PRO A 360 -29.38 6.22 1.85
N ALA A 361 -29.59 7.08 2.84
CA ALA A 361 -28.49 7.62 3.63
C ALA A 361 -27.75 6.48 4.36
N PRO A 362 -26.39 6.56 4.50
CA PRO A 362 -25.66 5.57 5.26
C PRO A 362 -26.06 5.61 6.75
N GLU A 363 -26.16 4.44 7.40
CA GLU A 363 -26.45 4.33 8.83
C GLU A 363 -25.29 4.83 9.69
N ALA A 364 -24.09 4.73 9.17
CA ALA A 364 -22.87 5.24 9.81
C ALA A 364 -21.85 5.60 8.71
N SER A 365 -20.94 6.50 9.02
CA SER A 365 -19.86 6.85 8.11
C SER A 365 -18.56 7.15 8.86
N ALA A 366 -17.44 6.96 8.19
CA ALA A 366 -16.14 7.40 8.66
C ALA A 366 -15.32 7.95 7.48
N VAL A 367 -14.61 9.04 7.73
CA VAL A 367 -13.71 9.67 6.76
C VAL A 367 -12.27 9.52 7.25
N VAL A 368 -11.42 8.93 6.42
CA VAL A 368 -10.00 8.70 6.74
C VAL A 368 -9.14 9.43 5.73
N ARG A 369 -8.43 10.43 6.19
CA ARG A 369 -7.51 11.24 5.38
C ARG A 369 -6.10 10.68 5.50
N ILE A 370 -5.47 10.38 4.38
CA ILE A 370 -4.10 9.84 4.32
C ILE A 370 -3.26 10.75 3.42
N PRO A 371 -2.72 11.85 3.96
CA PRO A 371 -1.98 12.82 3.15
C PRO A 371 -0.72 12.22 2.51
N HIS A 372 -0.07 11.28 3.18
CA HIS A 372 1.08 10.52 2.70
C HIS A 372 0.68 9.05 2.52
N ALA A 373 -0.19 8.79 1.52
CA ALA A 373 -0.71 7.44 1.31
C ALA A 373 0.39 6.50 0.81
N MET A 374 1.05 6.85 -0.28
CA MET A 374 2.11 6.02 -0.86
C MET A 374 3.14 6.87 -1.60
N PRO A 375 4.44 6.52 -1.56
CA PRO A 375 5.46 7.19 -2.36
C PRO A 375 5.15 7.00 -3.84
N THR A 376 5.26 8.06 -4.62
CA THR A 376 5.16 7.96 -6.08
C THR A 376 6.39 7.24 -6.64
N THR A 377 6.23 6.69 -7.83
CA THR A 377 7.28 5.89 -8.47
C THR A 377 7.65 6.45 -9.86
N PRO A 378 8.10 7.72 -9.96
CA PRO A 378 8.50 8.30 -11.23
C PRO A 378 9.76 7.60 -11.76
N PRO A 379 10.04 7.68 -13.07
CA PRO A 379 11.32 7.25 -13.64
C PRO A 379 12.49 7.93 -12.92
N GLY A 380 13.57 7.18 -12.69
CA GLY A 380 14.79 7.65 -12.01
C GLY A 380 14.80 7.47 -10.48
N ARG A 381 13.66 7.15 -9.86
CA ARG A 381 13.59 6.98 -8.40
C ARG A 381 14.50 5.86 -7.88
N LEU A 382 14.61 4.76 -8.60
CA LEU A 382 15.38 3.60 -8.14
C LEU A 382 16.88 3.88 -8.07
N ALA A 383 17.39 4.78 -8.91
CA ALA A 383 18.78 5.23 -8.84
C ALA A 383 19.10 5.97 -7.53
N ALA A 384 18.16 6.75 -7.00
CA ALA A 384 18.32 7.41 -5.70
C ALA A 384 18.33 6.38 -4.55
N ILE A 385 17.49 5.34 -4.62
CA ILE A 385 17.48 4.25 -3.63
C ILE A 385 18.80 3.48 -3.66
N ASP A 386 19.32 3.19 -4.84
CA ASP A 386 20.60 2.49 -5.02
C ASP A 386 21.76 3.27 -4.40
N ALA A 387 21.91 4.54 -4.80
CA ALA A 387 22.93 5.44 -4.26
C ALA A 387 22.84 5.60 -2.73
N TYR A 388 21.63 5.67 -2.17
CA TYR A 388 21.44 5.69 -0.73
C TYR A 388 21.92 4.40 -0.08
N ARG A 389 21.54 3.23 -0.62
CA ARG A 389 21.90 1.93 -0.04
C ARG A 389 23.40 1.67 -0.06
N GLU A 390 24.12 2.15 -1.06
CA GLU A 390 25.58 2.09 -1.10
C GLU A 390 26.21 2.92 0.02
N ARG A 391 25.69 4.13 0.26
CA ARG A 391 26.22 5.05 1.28
C ARG A 391 25.85 4.68 2.72
N ALA A 392 24.69 4.08 2.92
CA ALA A 392 24.17 3.70 4.26
C ALA A 392 24.98 2.63 4.97
N GLN A 393 26.04 2.09 4.36
CA GLN A 393 26.83 0.99 4.93
C GLN A 393 27.61 1.36 6.18
N THR A 394 27.87 2.62 6.46
CA THR A 394 28.73 3.08 7.57
C THR A 394 28.01 3.94 8.59
N ARG A 395 26.76 4.35 8.33
CA ARG A 395 26.00 5.25 9.22
C ARG A 395 25.33 4.51 10.36
N ARG A 396 25.27 5.16 11.52
CA ARG A 396 24.50 4.69 12.68
C ARG A 396 23.00 5.01 12.58
N ILE A 397 22.64 6.05 11.82
CA ILE A 397 21.25 6.37 11.47
C ILE A 397 20.95 5.78 10.10
N VAL A 398 19.98 4.86 10.04
CA VAL A 398 19.57 4.15 8.81
C VAL A 398 18.10 4.42 8.54
N LEU A 399 17.76 4.80 7.31
CA LEU A 399 16.36 4.95 6.90
C LEU A 399 15.72 3.58 6.64
N ALA A 400 14.44 3.49 6.92
CA ALA A 400 13.57 2.39 6.52
C ALA A 400 12.21 2.93 6.07
N GLY A 401 11.38 2.08 5.52
CA GLY A 401 10.05 2.48 5.09
C GLY A 401 9.87 2.40 3.59
N ASP A 402 8.74 2.90 3.15
CA ASP A 402 8.32 2.84 1.76
C ASP A 402 9.06 3.83 0.84
N CYS A 403 9.78 4.81 1.40
CA CYS A 403 10.69 5.66 0.62
C CYS A 403 11.81 4.84 -0.04
N LEU A 404 12.19 3.71 0.54
CA LEU A 404 13.20 2.77 0.04
C LEU A 404 12.60 1.51 -0.61
N ALA A 405 11.30 1.50 -0.86
CA ALA A 405 10.54 0.32 -1.23
C ALA A 405 9.54 0.61 -2.35
N TRP A 406 8.89 -0.43 -2.85
CA TRP A 406 7.68 -0.31 -3.64
C TRP A 406 6.50 0.19 -2.77
N PRO A 407 5.43 0.77 -3.36
CA PRO A 407 4.30 1.31 -2.61
C PRO A 407 3.35 0.20 -2.08
N TRP A 408 3.87 -0.93 -1.64
CA TRP A 408 3.10 -1.99 -0.99
C TRP A 408 3.76 -2.49 0.30
N SER A 409 2.94 -3.02 1.18
CA SER A 409 3.30 -3.35 2.55
C SER A 409 4.42 -4.38 2.68
N ASP A 410 4.47 -5.36 1.77
CA ASP A 410 5.49 -6.41 1.79
C ASP A 410 6.89 -5.86 1.50
N SER A 411 6.99 -4.96 0.52
CA SER A 411 8.26 -4.29 0.20
C SER A 411 8.67 -3.30 1.31
N ALA A 412 7.70 -2.59 1.93
CA ALA A 412 7.99 -1.76 3.10
C ALA A 412 8.51 -2.58 4.29
N ALA A 413 7.94 -3.77 4.54
CA ALA A 413 8.44 -4.69 5.55
C ALA A 413 9.84 -5.23 5.17
N ALA A 414 10.10 -5.50 3.89
CA ALA A 414 11.41 -5.90 3.39
C ALA A 414 12.46 -4.79 3.60
N ALA A 415 12.12 -3.52 3.36
CA ALA A 415 13.00 -2.39 3.68
C ALA A 415 13.33 -2.31 5.17
N GLY A 416 12.37 -2.61 6.05
CA GLY A 416 12.62 -2.73 7.48
C GLY A 416 13.61 -3.84 7.82
N ARG A 417 13.50 -5.03 7.20
CA ARG A 417 14.46 -6.13 7.35
C ARG A 417 15.85 -5.74 6.87
N TRP A 418 15.94 -5.07 5.72
CA TRP A 418 17.19 -4.56 5.18
C TRP A 418 17.87 -3.58 6.15
N ALA A 419 17.13 -2.62 6.69
CA ALA A 419 17.64 -1.63 7.64
C ALA A 419 18.12 -2.29 8.94
N ALA A 420 17.39 -3.29 9.44
CA ALA A 420 17.82 -4.08 10.60
C ALA A 420 19.17 -4.76 10.35
N GLY A 421 19.37 -5.38 9.19
CA GLY A 421 20.65 -5.97 8.80
C GLY A 421 21.79 -4.94 8.71
N ARG A 422 21.49 -3.69 8.27
CA ARG A 422 22.50 -2.61 8.26
C ARG A 422 22.90 -2.19 9.67
N VAL A 423 21.91 -1.96 10.54
CA VAL A 423 22.19 -1.61 11.94
C VAL A 423 22.96 -2.73 12.64
N GLN A 424 22.56 -4.00 12.46
CA GLN A 424 23.30 -5.13 13.02
C GLN A 424 24.77 -5.11 12.60
N ALA A 425 25.05 -4.89 11.32
CA ALA A 425 26.41 -4.82 10.81
C ALA A 425 27.20 -3.61 11.32
N VAL A 426 26.55 -2.55 11.80
CA VAL A 426 27.20 -1.37 12.41
C VAL A 426 27.54 -1.66 13.87
N ILE A 427 26.62 -2.22 14.64
CA ILE A 427 26.83 -2.51 16.07
C ILE A 427 27.78 -3.70 16.30
N ASP A 428 27.89 -4.65 15.37
CA ASP A 428 28.81 -5.80 15.46
C ASP A 428 30.24 -5.43 15.06
N ARG A 429 30.50 -4.20 14.64
CA ARG A 429 31.89 -3.75 14.37
C ARG A 429 32.64 -3.57 15.67
N PRO A 430 33.87 -4.12 15.76
CA PRO A 430 34.71 -3.98 16.95
C PRO A 430 35.14 -2.54 17.20
#